data_f735938bed2fa97a7086a003af5a3719
#
_entry.id   f735938bed2fa97a7086a003af5a3719
#
_cell.length_a   1.000
_cell.length_b   1.000
_cell.length_c   1.000
_cell.angle_alpha   90.00
_cell.angle_beta   90.00
_cell.angle_gamma   90.00
#
_symmetry.space_group_name_H-M   'P 1'
#
loop_
_entity.id
_entity.type
_entity.pdbx_description
1 polymer ?
#
loop_
_entity_poly.entity_id
_entity_poly.type
_entity_poly.pdbx_seq_one_letter_code
_entity_poly.pdbx_strand_id
1 'polypeptide(L)'
;MALNASTLDQLAELLENCQLQVQDTLKVTESHPDMDWDDAYAIQDRILARKLARGARVVGYKAGLTSHAKMKQMGVTDPVFGFLVDDFVVPEGAEIQVSDLIHPKVEPEICFITRTELKGPGCHIGAVLAASDVVLPGI
;
A
#
# COMPACT_ATOMS: atom_id res chain seq x y z
N MET A 1 18.52 -3.05 5.46
CA MET A 1 17.96 -2.11 6.47
C MET A 1 19.08 -1.27 7.05
N ALA A 2 19.00 0.01 6.89
CA ALA A 2 19.95 1.01 7.41
C ALA A 2 19.47 1.61 8.76
N LEU A 3 18.15 1.60 9.00
CA LEU A 3 17.54 2.17 10.20
C LEU A 3 17.41 1.12 11.32
N ASN A 4 17.53 1.57 12.57
CA ASN A 4 17.28 0.70 13.72
C ASN A 4 15.78 0.57 14.02
N ALA A 5 15.41 -0.46 14.81
CA ALA A 5 14.02 -0.80 15.10
C ALA A 5 13.23 0.38 15.73
N SER A 6 13.84 1.14 16.65
CA SER A 6 13.18 2.28 17.30
C SER A 6 12.84 3.38 16.30
N THR A 7 13.75 3.67 15.36
CA THR A 7 13.50 4.66 14.30
C THR A 7 12.38 4.21 13.37
N LEU A 8 12.37 2.92 12.98
CA LEU A 8 11.31 2.35 12.16
C LEU A 8 9.94 2.45 12.85
N ASP A 9 9.87 2.19 14.15
CA ASP A 9 8.63 2.31 14.94
C ASP A 9 8.16 3.77 15.02
N GLN A 10 9.06 4.72 15.25
CA GLN A 10 8.75 6.16 15.29
C GLN A 10 8.23 6.66 13.93
N LEU A 11 8.86 6.25 12.83
CA LEU A 11 8.43 6.63 11.49
C LEU A 11 7.08 6.02 11.11
N ALA A 12 6.83 4.77 11.50
CA ALA A 12 5.54 4.14 11.31
C ALA A 12 4.43 4.86 12.08
N GLU A 13 4.69 5.24 13.32
CA GLU A 13 3.76 6.01 14.15
C GLU A 13 3.50 7.39 13.55
N LEU A 14 4.55 8.11 13.15
CA LEU A 14 4.43 9.43 12.51
C LEU A 14 3.54 9.37 11.27
N LEU A 15 3.86 8.48 10.32
CA LEU A 15 3.16 8.39 9.05
C LEU A 15 1.70 7.96 9.22
N GLU A 16 1.43 7.02 10.12
CA GLU A 16 0.07 6.61 10.40
C GLU A 16 -0.73 7.71 11.11
N ASN A 17 -0.13 8.42 12.05
CA ASN A 17 -0.77 9.57 12.71
C ASN A 17 -1.09 10.69 11.71
N CYS A 18 -0.19 10.96 10.75
CA CYS A 18 -0.46 11.89 9.66
C CYS A 18 -1.71 11.48 8.88
N GLN A 19 -1.84 10.20 8.52
CA GLN A 19 -3.02 9.68 7.85
C GLN A 19 -4.29 9.83 8.69
N LEU A 20 -4.25 9.44 9.96
CA LEU A 20 -5.42 9.47 10.86
C LEU A 20 -5.88 10.89 11.18
N GLN A 21 -4.97 11.86 11.19
CA GLN A 21 -5.24 13.26 11.50
C GLN A 21 -5.42 14.13 10.24
N VAL A 22 -5.31 13.52 9.05
CA VAL A 22 -5.35 14.23 7.75
C VAL A 22 -4.33 15.37 7.72
N GLN A 23 -3.12 15.08 8.19
CA GLN A 23 -2.04 16.06 8.31
C GLN A 23 -0.88 15.69 7.38
N ASP A 24 -0.44 16.64 6.56
CA ASP A 24 0.73 16.48 5.70
C ASP A 24 2.04 16.44 6.52
N THR A 25 3.08 15.86 5.93
CA THR A 25 4.42 15.82 6.52
C THR A 25 5.51 15.91 5.44
N LEU A 26 6.71 16.30 5.84
CA LEU A 26 7.87 16.26 4.96
C LEU A 26 8.26 14.80 4.64
N LYS A 27 8.95 14.63 3.52
CA LYS A 27 9.46 13.31 3.13
C LYS A 27 10.40 12.78 4.20
N VAL A 28 10.13 11.59 4.71
CA VAL A 28 10.97 10.95 5.73
C VAL A 28 12.42 10.71 5.26
N THR A 29 12.62 10.58 3.93
CA THR A 29 13.95 10.46 3.34
C THR A 29 14.78 11.75 3.39
N GLU A 30 14.20 12.91 3.67
CA GLU A 30 14.96 14.15 3.90
C GLU A 30 15.68 14.12 5.25
N SER A 31 15.05 13.55 6.28
CA SER A 31 15.65 13.37 7.60
C SER A 31 16.42 12.04 7.76
N HIS A 32 16.17 11.09 6.87
CA HIS A 32 16.80 9.76 6.87
C HIS A 32 17.30 9.41 5.46
N PRO A 33 18.34 10.09 4.96
CA PRO A 33 18.80 9.93 3.57
C PRO A 33 19.40 8.55 3.27
N ASP A 34 19.81 7.80 4.30
CA ASP A 34 20.34 6.43 4.17
C ASP A 34 19.25 5.35 4.15
N MET A 35 17.98 5.75 4.24
CA MET A 35 16.84 4.83 4.21
C MET A 35 16.79 4.05 2.89
N ASP A 36 16.65 2.74 2.96
CA ASP A 36 16.54 1.83 1.83
C ASP A 36 15.11 1.26 1.66
N TRP A 37 14.93 0.41 0.64
CA TRP A 37 13.64 -0.24 0.36
C TRP A 37 13.20 -1.19 1.48
N ASP A 38 14.14 -1.89 2.12
CA ASP A 38 13.83 -2.79 3.23
C ASP A 38 13.30 -2.00 4.43
N ASP A 39 13.86 -0.81 4.69
CA ASP A 39 13.36 0.10 5.72
C ASP A 39 11.95 0.59 5.41
N ALA A 40 11.68 0.96 4.14
CA ALA A 40 10.37 1.42 3.71
C ALA A 40 9.30 0.34 3.92
N TYR A 41 9.56 -0.89 3.51
CA TYR A 41 8.65 -2.02 3.74
C TYR A 41 8.54 -2.39 5.22
N ALA A 42 9.62 -2.30 6.00
CA ALA A 42 9.57 -2.54 7.43
C ALA A 42 8.72 -1.48 8.17
N ILE A 43 8.70 -0.23 7.72
CA ILE A 43 7.79 0.80 8.22
C ILE A 43 6.35 0.47 7.83
N GLN A 44 6.11 0.07 6.57
CA GLN A 44 4.78 -0.34 6.09
C GLN A 44 4.21 -1.51 6.92
N ASP A 45 5.01 -2.52 7.23
CA ASP A 45 4.61 -3.65 8.06
C ASP A 45 4.23 -3.23 9.48
N ARG A 46 4.94 -2.25 10.06
CA ARG A 46 4.60 -1.68 11.37
C ARG A 46 3.32 -0.89 11.34
N ILE A 47 3.07 -0.11 10.28
CA ILE A 47 1.80 0.58 10.07
C ILE A 47 0.66 -0.44 9.99
N LEU A 48 0.83 -1.52 9.22
CA LEU A 48 -0.15 -2.59 9.15
C LEU A 48 -0.41 -3.20 10.53
N ALA A 49 0.64 -3.55 11.27
CA ALA A 49 0.50 -4.10 12.62
C ALA A 49 -0.31 -3.17 13.55
N ARG A 50 -0.10 -1.86 13.47
CA ARG A 50 -0.85 -0.86 14.24
C ARG A 50 -2.33 -0.82 13.84
N LYS A 51 -2.63 -0.90 12.53
CA LYS A 51 -4.02 -0.97 12.03
C LYS A 51 -4.73 -2.24 12.50
N LEU A 52 -4.06 -3.40 12.39
CA LEU A 52 -4.60 -4.68 12.89
C LEU A 52 -4.86 -4.66 14.40
N ALA A 53 -3.97 -4.05 15.18
CA ALA A 53 -4.15 -3.90 16.63
C ALA A 53 -5.37 -3.04 17.00
N ARG A 54 -5.84 -2.17 16.10
CA ARG A 54 -7.10 -1.40 16.26
C ARG A 54 -8.33 -2.11 15.69
N GLY A 55 -8.18 -3.34 15.18
CA GLY A 55 -9.28 -4.17 14.69
C GLY A 55 -9.48 -4.14 13.17
N ALA A 56 -8.67 -3.41 12.41
CA ALA A 56 -8.70 -3.47 10.95
C ALA A 56 -8.35 -4.88 10.44
N ARG A 57 -8.81 -5.22 9.25
CA ARG A 57 -8.54 -6.52 8.61
C ARG A 57 -7.98 -6.28 7.21
N VAL A 58 -6.96 -7.06 6.83
CA VAL A 58 -6.46 -7.06 5.46
C VAL A 58 -7.53 -7.62 4.53
N VAL A 59 -7.87 -6.88 3.50
CA VAL A 59 -8.85 -7.27 2.46
C VAL A 59 -8.19 -7.47 1.09
N GLY A 60 -6.94 -7.05 0.92
CA GLY A 60 -6.21 -7.23 -0.33
C GLY A 60 -4.87 -6.51 -0.34
N TYR A 61 -4.31 -6.47 -1.54
CA TYR A 61 -3.05 -5.79 -1.82
C TYR A 61 -3.17 -4.98 -3.09
N LYS A 62 -2.41 -3.89 -3.19
CA LYS A 62 -2.25 -3.15 -4.44
C LYS A 62 -0.81 -3.22 -4.93
N ALA A 63 -0.64 -3.17 -6.26
CA ALA A 63 0.66 -3.00 -6.90
C ALA A 63 0.68 -1.65 -7.62
N GLY A 64 1.76 -0.90 -7.45
CA GLY A 64 2.01 0.33 -8.17
C GLY A 64 3.22 0.21 -9.09
N LEU A 65 3.38 1.14 -10.04
CA LEU A 65 4.49 1.16 -10.99
C LEU A 65 4.62 -0.12 -11.82
N THR A 66 3.49 -0.70 -12.23
CA THR A 66 3.44 -2.00 -12.91
C THR A 66 3.86 -1.97 -14.38
N SER A 67 4.02 -0.79 -15.00
CA SER A 67 4.49 -0.67 -16.38
C SER A 67 5.98 -0.32 -16.46
N HIS A 68 6.71 -0.93 -17.39
CA HIS A 68 8.13 -0.63 -17.63
C HIS A 68 8.39 0.85 -17.91
N ALA A 69 7.49 1.51 -18.66
CA ALA A 69 7.60 2.94 -18.95
C ALA A 69 7.53 3.78 -17.68
N LYS A 70 6.61 3.45 -16.77
CA LYS A 70 6.42 4.15 -15.50
C LYS A 70 7.59 3.88 -14.55
N MET A 71 8.04 2.63 -14.44
CA MET A 71 9.23 2.28 -13.65
C MET A 71 10.46 3.06 -14.12
N LYS A 72 10.70 3.13 -15.43
CA LYS A 72 11.80 3.91 -16.01
C LYS A 72 11.69 5.40 -15.70
N GLN A 73 10.48 5.97 -15.80
CA GLN A 73 10.22 7.37 -15.47
C GLN A 73 10.54 7.69 -14.00
N MET A 74 10.24 6.75 -13.11
CA MET A 74 10.42 6.91 -11.66
C MET A 74 11.80 6.45 -11.18
N GLY A 75 12.65 5.91 -12.08
CA GLY A 75 14.00 5.45 -11.73
C GLY A 75 14.04 4.19 -10.87
N VAL A 76 13.01 3.35 -10.98
CA VAL A 76 12.93 2.08 -10.24
C VAL A 76 12.95 0.89 -11.21
N THR A 77 13.33 -0.30 -10.71
CA THR A 77 13.44 -1.54 -11.48
C THR A 77 12.28 -2.49 -11.23
N ASP A 78 11.59 -2.34 -10.11
CA ASP A 78 10.57 -3.26 -9.63
C ASP A 78 9.28 -2.51 -9.29
N PRO A 79 8.11 -3.18 -9.43
CA PRO A 79 6.85 -2.66 -8.91
C PRO A 79 6.87 -2.48 -7.40
N VAL A 80 6.06 -1.57 -6.90
CA VAL A 80 5.85 -1.37 -5.47
C VAL A 80 4.54 -2.00 -5.02
N PHE A 81 4.47 -2.42 -3.76
CA PHE A 81 3.32 -3.11 -3.21
C PHE A 81 2.86 -2.47 -1.91
N GLY A 82 1.56 -2.52 -1.68
CA GLY A 82 0.95 -2.08 -0.43
C GLY A 82 -0.22 -2.97 -0.04
N PHE A 83 -0.55 -2.96 1.25
CA PHE A 83 -1.73 -3.63 1.77
C PHE A 83 -2.97 -2.75 1.63
N LEU A 84 -4.13 -3.39 1.56
CA LEU A 84 -5.44 -2.76 1.68
C LEU A 84 -6.15 -3.33 2.91
N VAL A 85 -6.68 -2.46 3.74
CA VAL A 85 -7.49 -2.83 4.92
C VAL A 85 -8.96 -2.46 4.67
N ASP A 86 -9.86 -3.07 5.42
CA ASP A 86 -11.30 -2.86 5.29
C ASP A 86 -11.73 -1.41 5.46
N ASP A 87 -11.01 -0.61 6.23
CA ASP A 87 -11.23 0.84 6.36
C ASP A 87 -11.03 1.63 5.05
N PHE A 88 -10.35 1.03 4.06
CA PHE A 88 -10.12 1.66 2.75
C PHE A 88 -11.18 1.29 1.71
N VAL A 89 -12.08 0.38 2.03
CA VAL A 89 -13.10 -0.08 1.09
C VAL A 89 -14.26 0.91 1.05
N VAL A 90 -14.46 1.50 -0.12
CA VAL A 90 -15.59 2.38 -0.40
C VAL A 90 -16.53 1.66 -1.36
N PRO A 91 -17.81 1.45 -1.00
CA PRO A 91 -18.78 0.81 -1.88
C PRO A 91 -19.03 1.60 -3.16
N GLU A 92 -19.37 0.91 -4.24
CA GLU A 92 -19.79 1.55 -5.49
C GLU A 92 -20.96 2.50 -5.24
N GLY A 93 -20.86 3.71 -5.82
CA GLY A 93 -21.84 4.77 -5.68
C GLY A 93 -21.78 5.57 -4.37
N ALA A 94 -20.86 5.24 -3.48
CA ALA A 94 -20.64 6.05 -2.28
C ALA A 94 -19.82 7.30 -2.59
N GLU A 95 -19.93 8.30 -1.71
CA GLU A 95 -19.18 9.55 -1.79
C GLU A 95 -17.94 9.48 -0.91
N ILE A 96 -16.81 9.99 -1.42
CA ILE A 96 -15.58 10.19 -0.67
C ILE A 96 -15.44 11.66 -0.33
N GLN A 97 -15.28 11.97 0.96
CA GLN A 97 -15.01 13.32 1.40
C GLN A 97 -13.54 13.67 1.16
N VAL A 98 -13.26 14.60 0.29
CA VAL A 98 -11.89 15.04 -0.05
C VAL A 98 -11.15 15.60 1.17
N SER A 99 -11.90 16.20 2.12
CA SER A 99 -11.35 16.70 3.39
C SER A 99 -10.74 15.62 4.29
N ASP A 100 -11.09 14.35 4.07
CA ASP A 100 -10.61 13.22 4.87
C ASP A 100 -9.32 12.63 4.30
N LEU A 101 -8.78 13.24 3.24
CA LEU A 101 -7.62 12.75 2.49
C LEU A 101 -6.51 13.81 2.41
N ILE A 102 -5.27 13.35 2.35
CA ILE A 102 -4.07 14.19 2.17
C ILE A 102 -3.71 14.20 0.69
N HIS A 103 -3.82 15.36 0.01
CA HIS A 103 -3.47 15.53 -1.40
C HIS A 103 -4.01 14.42 -2.33
N PRO A 104 -5.33 14.15 -2.31
CA PRO A 104 -5.88 13.00 -3.01
C PRO A 104 -5.65 13.07 -4.52
N LYS A 105 -5.42 11.91 -5.11
CA LYS A 105 -5.34 11.69 -6.55
C LYS A 105 -6.19 10.49 -6.92
N VAL A 106 -6.82 10.55 -8.08
CA VAL A 106 -7.62 9.45 -8.63
C VAL A 106 -6.73 8.63 -9.56
N GLU A 107 -6.65 7.34 -9.32
CA GLU A 107 -5.93 6.37 -10.15
C GLU A 107 -6.89 5.27 -10.61
N PRO A 108 -7.13 5.11 -11.92
CA PRO A 108 -7.92 3.98 -12.42
C PRO A 108 -7.10 2.69 -12.35
N GLU A 109 -7.68 1.64 -11.80
CA GLU A 109 -7.03 0.37 -11.56
C GLU A 109 -7.85 -0.80 -12.11
N ILE A 110 -7.18 -1.96 -12.28
CA ILE A 110 -7.84 -3.25 -12.54
C ILE A 110 -7.79 -4.07 -11.26
N CYS A 111 -8.95 -4.39 -10.73
CA CYS A 111 -9.09 -5.17 -9.50
C CYS A 111 -9.42 -6.62 -9.81
N PHE A 112 -8.77 -7.56 -9.13
CA PHE A 112 -9.04 -8.98 -9.15
C PHE A 112 -9.61 -9.40 -7.80
N ILE A 113 -10.83 -9.93 -7.78
CA ILE A 113 -11.37 -10.57 -6.59
C ILE A 113 -11.07 -12.06 -6.68
N THR A 114 -10.34 -12.57 -5.70
CA THR A 114 -9.95 -13.99 -5.67
C THR A 114 -10.91 -14.81 -4.82
N ARG A 115 -11.24 -16.02 -5.28
CA ARG A 115 -12.04 -17.00 -4.53
C ARG A 115 -11.18 -17.96 -3.70
N THR A 116 -9.90 -18.03 -4.00
CA THR A 116 -8.93 -18.87 -3.28
C THR A 116 -7.68 -18.09 -2.99
N GLU A 117 -6.98 -18.49 -1.93
CA GLU A 117 -5.71 -17.88 -1.55
C GLU A 117 -4.66 -18.07 -2.65
N LEU A 118 -3.88 -17.03 -2.90
CA LEU A 118 -2.69 -17.04 -3.74
C LEU A 118 -1.46 -16.87 -2.86
N LYS A 119 -0.49 -17.77 -2.99
CA LYS A 119 0.75 -17.74 -2.20
C LYS A 119 1.96 -18.12 -3.04
N GLY A 120 3.02 -17.33 -2.92
CA GLY A 120 4.34 -17.62 -3.49
C GLY A 120 5.19 -18.52 -2.59
N PRO A 121 6.39 -18.89 -3.02
CA PRO A 121 6.95 -18.64 -4.37
C PRO A 121 6.32 -19.52 -5.45
N GLY A 122 6.50 -19.14 -6.73
CA GLY A 122 6.03 -19.94 -7.87
C GLY A 122 4.59 -19.66 -8.31
N CYS A 123 3.95 -18.63 -7.75
CA CYS A 123 2.66 -18.18 -8.26
C CYS A 123 2.83 -17.64 -9.69
N HIS A 124 2.15 -18.24 -10.65
CA HIS A 124 2.20 -17.86 -12.07
C HIS A 124 0.84 -17.39 -12.56
N ILE A 125 0.81 -16.76 -13.74
CA ILE A 125 -0.40 -16.16 -14.31
C ILE A 125 -1.60 -17.13 -14.38
N GLY A 126 -1.37 -18.40 -14.68
CA GLY A 126 -2.43 -19.41 -14.70
C GLY A 126 -3.04 -19.67 -13.32
N ALA A 127 -2.23 -19.62 -12.25
CA ALA A 127 -2.73 -19.72 -10.87
C ALA A 127 -3.58 -18.50 -10.50
N VAL A 128 -3.14 -17.29 -10.89
CA VAL A 128 -3.90 -16.07 -10.66
C VAL A 128 -5.24 -16.11 -11.38
N LEU A 129 -5.25 -16.47 -12.67
CA LEU A 129 -6.49 -16.59 -13.44
C LEU A 129 -7.44 -17.65 -12.88
N ALA A 130 -6.91 -18.80 -12.45
CA ALA A 130 -7.73 -19.86 -11.85
C ALA A 130 -8.30 -19.47 -10.48
N ALA A 131 -7.59 -18.65 -9.72
CA ALA A 131 -8.04 -18.16 -8.42
C ALA A 131 -8.98 -16.96 -8.52
N SER A 132 -8.99 -16.24 -9.64
CA SER A 132 -9.83 -15.04 -9.83
C SER A 132 -11.29 -15.43 -10.01
N ASP A 133 -12.17 -14.78 -9.29
CA ASP A 133 -13.62 -14.89 -9.41
C ASP A 133 -14.17 -13.79 -10.30
N VAL A 134 -13.77 -12.56 -10.03
CA VAL A 134 -14.21 -11.36 -10.76
C VAL A 134 -13.00 -10.48 -11.09
N VAL A 135 -13.08 -9.84 -12.25
CA VAL A 135 -12.19 -8.73 -12.65
C VAL A 135 -13.06 -7.52 -12.89
N LEU A 136 -12.73 -6.41 -12.24
CA LEU A 136 -13.53 -5.18 -12.31
C LEU A 136 -12.63 -3.93 -12.32
N PRO A 137 -13.13 -2.81 -12.86
CA PRO A 137 -12.48 -1.52 -12.66
C PRO A 137 -12.57 -1.10 -11.19
N GLY A 138 -11.52 -0.42 -10.71
CA GLY A 138 -11.48 0.19 -9.40
C GLY A 138 -10.82 1.57 -9.47
N ILE A 139 -10.92 2.30 -8.39
CA ILE A 139 -10.31 3.62 -8.20
C ILE A 139 -9.52 3.57 -6.91
#